data_3ab9a954158b05021390fd08210ad183
#
_entry.id   3ab9a954158b05021390fd08210ad183
#
_cell.length_a   1.000
_cell.length_b   1.000
_cell.length_c   1.000
_cell.angle_alpha   90.00
_cell.angle_beta   90.00
_cell.angle_gamma   90.00
#
_symmetry.space_group_name_H-M   'P 1'
#
loop_
_entity.id
_entity.type
_entity.pdbx_description
1 polymer ?
#
loop_
_entity_poly.entity_id
_entity_poly.type
_entity_poly.pdbx_seq_one_letter_code
_entity_poly.pdbx_strand_id
1 'polypeptide(L)'
;MPIEKTKAVADGNGVLRFEDRFQGALATAAGEPLSLINPDPDGDGIAYNGKPIFTTDQAADQLDRGGAIWNVGPNGVITYTFLEHAPGGQYNNPHNFDFLGSYVEGFSPFTAEQREAARDSIQLWDDLIAPSFVEKNGVGADIVYMNTSTGPAQAAAYTPFYGGEHGRFAKIQGDTYVNQDESSNFDLQPGGYGQTTLVHETGHAIGLEHPGDYNFSVGGVITYAHDAEYFQDSYQYSIMSYFNAGNTGARGFVNWATGGYYQTPQTPMMHDIAAVQQMYGADLTTRTGDTTYGFHSNADRAVFDFTQNINPFLTIYDAGGHDTLDMSGFTRNSVLDLRDGHFSSGWGQQVVASELNALWGTNFSQATWDAIFDGRTANPGFLTDNIGIAEGTIVEDGLTGRGNDTLIGNDVANRLNGGSGADRYTGNGGADTFVIGEKGYADTITDFKSGLDKLDLSAFHIDASKVSFSGNTVFADVDGNGTVDLAVISQADHILVSDIFFG
;
A
#
# COMPACT_ATOMS: atom_id res chain seq x y z
N MET A 1 -8.26 19.63 14.10
CA MET A 1 -7.51 20.34 15.18
C MET A 1 -6.16 20.70 14.63
N PRO A 2 -5.62 21.91 14.81
CA PRO A 2 -4.25 22.16 14.40
C PRO A 2 -3.34 21.25 15.24
N ILE A 3 -2.57 20.41 14.56
CA ILE A 3 -1.55 19.56 15.17
C ILE A 3 -0.50 20.50 15.74
N GLU A 4 -0.34 20.51 17.06
CA GLU A 4 0.76 21.24 17.70
C GLU A 4 2.08 20.75 17.09
N LYS A 5 2.86 21.69 16.55
CA LYS A 5 4.18 21.42 15.99
C LYS A 5 5.04 20.77 17.05
N THR A 6 5.40 19.51 16.87
CA THR A 6 6.35 18.81 17.73
C THR A 6 7.68 19.52 17.60
N LYS A 7 8.14 20.17 18.65
CA LYS A 7 9.45 20.81 18.69
C LYS A 7 10.53 19.76 18.89
N ALA A 8 11.54 19.76 18.02
CA ALA A 8 12.78 19.07 18.31
C ALA A 8 13.46 19.75 19.50
N VAL A 9 13.76 19.01 20.55
CA VAL A 9 14.50 19.51 21.74
C VAL A 9 15.88 18.90 21.69
N ALA A 10 16.92 19.77 21.70
CA ALA A 10 18.30 19.32 21.84
C ALA A 10 18.54 18.91 23.30
N ASP A 11 19.09 17.71 23.53
CA ASP A 11 19.59 17.34 24.86
C ASP A 11 20.86 18.12 25.21
N GLY A 12 21.32 18.02 26.47
CA GLY A 12 22.47 18.71 26.96
C GLY A 12 23.80 18.43 26.24
N ASN A 13 23.79 17.51 25.25
CA ASN A 13 24.91 17.14 24.38
C ASN A 13 24.71 17.61 22.93
N GLY A 14 23.65 18.38 22.63
CA GLY A 14 23.36 18.88 21.30
C GLY A 14 22.71 17.85 20.39
N VAL A 15 22.26 16.70 20.90
CA VAL A 15 21.52 15.68 20.16
C VAL A 15 20.06 16.04 20.18
N LEU A 16 19.46 16.21 18.98
CA LEU A 16 18.02 16.43 18.84
C LEU A 16 17.26 15.16 19.24
N ARG A 17 16.38 15.29 20.24
CA ARG A 17 15.40 14.26 20.59
C ARG A 17 14.03 14.75 20.20
N PHE A 18 13.30 13.89 19.49
CA PHE A 18 11.88 14.07 19.25
C PHE A 18 11.15 13.49 20.46
N GLU A 19 10.23 14.25 21.07
CA GLU A 19 9.38 13.66 22.11
C GLU A 19 8.58 12.53 21.50
N ASP A 20 8.89 11.30 21.94
CA ASP A 20 8.28 10.06 21.51
C ASP A 20 6.80 10.02 21.94
N ARG A 21 5.91 10.39 21.04
CA ARG A 21 4.52 9.91 21.10
C ARG A 21 4.32 8.56 20.42
N PHE A 22 5.43 7.95 19.96
CA PHE A 22 5.44 6.65 19.26
C PHE A 22 6.35 5.65 20.00
N GLN A 23 6.04 5.36 21.27
CA GLN A 23 6.59 4.18 21.91
C GLN A 23 5.82 2.95 21.41
N GLY A 24 6.39 2.22 20.49
CA GLY A 24 5.84 0.98 19.94
C GLY A 24 6.71 0.29 18.90
N ALA A 25 7.79 0.91 18.43
CA ALA A 25 8.64 0.25 17.47
C ALA A 25 9.87 -0.34 18.15
N LEU A 26 9.95 -1.65 18.16
CA LEU A 26 11.11 -2.42 18.55
C LEU A 26 12.36 -1.99 17.77
N ALA A 27 13.44 -1.73 18.48
CA ALA A 27 14.76 -1.58 17.89
C ALA A 27 15.17 -2.96 17.34
N THR A 28 15.17 -3.11 16.03
CA THR A 28 15.79 -4.27 15.38
C THR A 28 17.31 -4.20 15.55
N ALA A 29 17.93 -5.34 15.87
CA ALA A 29 19.38 -5.45 15.91
C ALA A 29 19.96 -5.09 14.53
N ALA A 30 21.08 -4.36 14.53
CA ALA A 30 21.75 -3.93 13.31
C ALA A 30 22.09 -5.15 12.42
N GLY A 31 21.47 -5.25 11.25
CA GLY A 31 21.81 -6.26 10.24
C GLY A 31 20.66 -7.08 9.64
N GLU A 32 19.45 -7.00 10.20
CA GLU A 32 18.30 -7.67 9.57
C GLU A 32 17.60 -6.75 8.54
N PRO A 33 17.06 -7.30 7.44
CA PRO A 33 16.25 -6.54 6.51
C PRO A 33 15.05 -5.94 7.24
N LEU A 34 14.79 -4.65 7.00
CA LEU A 34 13.80 -3.83 7.71
C LEU A 34 12.33 -4.25 7.53
N SER A 35 12.06 -5.32 6.79
CA SER A 35 10.70 -5.71 6.35
C SER A 35 10.09 -6.92 7.05
N LEU A 36 10.74 -7.52 8.04
CA LEU A 36 10.19 -8.72 8.68
C LEU A 36 10.11 -8.55 10.21
N ILE A 37 9.28 -7.61 10.65
CA ILE A 37 8.80 -7.71 12.03
C ILE A 37 7.84 -8.89 12.06
N ASN A 38 8.31 -10.02 12.62
CA ASN A 38 7.41 -11.13 12.93
C ASN A 38 6.44 -10.63 14.04
N PRO A 39 5.17 -10.40 13.74
CA PRO A 39 4.24 -9.93 14.74
C PRO A 39 3.96 -10.97 15.82
N ASP A 40 4.17 -12.24 15.50
CA ASP A 40 3.93 -13.42 16.35
C ASP A 40 5.23 -14.20 16.58
N PRO A 41 6.15 -13.68 17.42
CA PRO A 41 7.44 -14.34 17.64
C PRO A 41 7.31 -15.68 18.38
N ASP A 42 6.24 -15.87 19.13
CA ASP A 42 6.00 -17.05 19.97
C ASP A 42 5.09 -18.09 19.27
N GLY A 43 4.44 -17.73 18.17
CA GLY A 43 3.56 -18.60 17.37
C GLY A 43 2.24 -18.93 18.07
N ASP A 44 1.78 -18.07 18.96
CA ASP A 44 0.54 -18.28 19.74
C ASP A 44 -0.68 -17.53 19.16
N GLY A 45 -0.50 -16.80 18.05
CA GLY A 45 -1.55 -16.01 17.42
C GLY A 45 -1.82 -14.67 18.12
N ILE A 46 -0.94 -14.27 19.03
CA ILE A 46 -1.01 -12.99 19.74
C ILE A 46 0.20 -12.14 19.36
N ALA A 47 -0.04 -10.96 18.85
CA ALA A 47 1.03 -10.04 18.49
C ALA A 47 1.78 -9.54 19.73
N TYR A 48 3.01 -9.06 19.50
CA TYR A 48 3.89 -8.50 20.54
C TYR A 48 3.24 -7.39 21.38
N ASN A 49 2.19 -6.75 20.90
CA ASN A 49 1.41 -5.73 21.61
C ASN A 49 0.17 -6.26 22.32
N GLY A 50 0.02 -7.61 22.37
CA GLY A 50 -1.06 -8.29 23.07
C GLY A 50 -2.39 -8.37 22.31
N LYS A 51 -2.43 -7.96 21.04
CA LYS A 51 -3.64 -8.06 20.20
C LYS A 51 -3.65 -9.38 19.43
N PRO A 52 -4.84 -10.00 19.23
CA PRO A 52 -4.94 -11.18 18.38
C PRO A 52 -4.54 -10.84 16.94
N ILE A 53 -3.88 -11.80 16.28
CA ILE A 53 -3.60 -11.73 14.86
C ILE A 53 -4.72 -12.43 14.12
N PHE A 54 -5.37 -11.72 13.22
CA PHE A 54 -6.46 -12.28 12.42
C PHE A 54 -5.92 -12.83 11.09
N THR A 55 -6.58 -13.85 10.57
CA THR A 55 -6.44 -14.21 9.16
C THR A 55 -7.12 -13.14 8.30
N THR A 56 -6.81 -13.11 7.02
CA THR A 56 -7.45 -12.19 6.07
C THR A 56 -8.97 -12.36 6.06
N ASP A 57 -9.48 -13.61 6.09
CA ASP A 57 -10.92 -13.89 6.18
C ASP A 57 -11.54 -13.31 7.46
N GLN A 58 -10.88 -13.50 8.62
CA GLN A 58 -11.37 -12.94 9.88
C GLN A 58 -11.41 -11.41 9.87
N ALA A 59 -10.42 -10.79 9.24
CA ALA A 59 -10.37 -9.34 9.11
C ALA A 59 -11.41 -8.82 8.10
N ALA A 60 -11.64 -9.56 7.01
CA ALA A 60 -12.70 -9.28 6.05
C ALA A 60 -14.10 -9.36 6.70
N ASP A 61 -14.34 -10.37 7.54
CA ASP A 61 -15.59 -10.51 8.31
C ASP A 61 -15.82 -9.30 9.26
N GLN A 62 -14.75 -8.67 9.77
CA GLN A 62 -14.88 -7.44 10.57
C GLN A 62 -15.35 -6.25 9.71
N LEU A 63 -14.84 -6.15 8.50
CA LEU A 63 -15.21 -5.08 7.57
C LEU A 63 -16.61 -5.25 6.99
N ASP A 64 -17.12 -6.49 6.88
CA ASP A 64 -18.46 -6.83 6.40
C ASP A 64 -19.47 -7.16 7.54
N ARG A 65 -19.13 -6.92 8.80
CA ARG A 65 -19.98 -7.33 9.94
C ARG A 65 -21.40 -6.75 9.92
N GLY A 66 -21.63 -5.66 9.18
CA GLY A 66 -22.94 -5.08 8.95
C GLY A 66 -23.80 -5.86 7.97
N GLY A 67 -23.22 -6.69 7.13
CA GLY A 67 -23.88 -7.46 6.06
C GLY A 67 -24.64 -6.58 5.06
N ALA A 68 -24.26 -5.31 4.92
CA ALA A 68 -24.95 -4.32 4.11
C ALA A 68 -24.34 -4.27 2.70
N ILE A 69 -25.06 -4.75 1.69
CA ILE A 69 -24.62 -4.78 0.30
C ILE A 69 -25.68 -4.23 -0.65
N TRP A 70 -25.23 -3.73 -1.81
CA TRP A 70 -26.12 -3.50 -2.95
C TRP A 70 -26.51 -4.86 -3.56
N ASN A 71 -27.81 -5.15 -3.63
CA ASN A 71 -28.30 -6.43 -4.15
C ASN A 71 -28.34 -6.43 -5.70
N VAL A 72 -27.19 -6.33 -6.34
CA VAL A 72 -27.08 -6.21 -7.81
C VAL A 72 -26.59 -7.48 -8.49
N GLY A 73 -26.04 -8.45 -7.76
CA GLY A 73 -25.43 -9.67 -8.32
C GLY A 73 -24.15 -9.41 -9.14
N PRO A 74 -23.46 -10.48 -9.57
CA PRO A 74 -22.10 -10.35 -10.14
C PRO A 74 -22.03 -9.69 -11.53
N ASN A 75 -23.12 -9.62 -12.28
CA ASN A 75 -23.20 -8.88 -13.54
C ASN A 75 -24.06 -7.62 -13.41
N GLY A 76 -24.24 -7.15 -12.18
CA GLY A 76 -25.04 -5.99 -11.87
C GLY A 76 -24.29 -4.69 -12.03
N VAL A 77 -24.98 -3.61 -11.80
CA VAL A 77 -24.44 -2.27 -11.90
C VAL A 77 -24.76 -1.52 -10.62
N ILE A 78 -23.73 -0.95 -9.99
CA ILE A 78 -23.85 0.04 -8.93
C ILE A 78 -23.77 1.40 -9.60
N THR A 79 -24.80 2.22 -9.45
CA THR A 79 -24.85 3.53 -10.11
C THR A 79 -24.38 4.62 -9.14
N TYR A 80 -23.63 5.62 -9.64
CA TYR A 80 -23.22 6.77 -8.83
C TYR A 80 -23.50 8.10 -9.53
N THR A 81 -23.52 9.18 -8.76
CA THR A 81 -23.76 10.53 -9.27
C THR A 81 -23.09 11.61 -8.44
N PHE A 82 -22.81 12.75 -9.07
CA PHE A 82 -22.42 13.98 -8.41
C PHE A 82 -23.58 14.98 -8.49
N LEU A 83 -24.11 15.43 -7.35
CA LEU A 83 -25.23 16.37 -7.36
C LEU A 83 -24.80 17.76 -7.79
N GLU A 84 -25.55 18.33 -8.75
CA GLU A 84 -25.38 19.71 -9.21
C GLU A 84 -26.20 20.71 -8.39
N HIS A 85 -27.27 20.26 -7.74
CA HIS A 85 -28.20 21.07 -6.98
C HIS A 85 -28.58 20.37 -5.70
N ALA A 86 -28.81 21.16 -4.66
CA ALA A 86 -29.30 20.60 -3.39
C ALA A 86 -30.55 19.75 -3.64
N PRO A 87 -30.57 18.52 -3.13
CA PRO A 87 -31.74 17.66 -3.24
C PRO A 87 -32.92 18.30 -2.54
N GLY A 88 -34.13 18.15 -3.09
CA GLY A 88 -35.34 18.76 -2.57
C GLY A 88 -35.67 18.33 -1.13
N GLY A 89 -36.38 19.12 -0.37
CA GLY A 89 -36.64 18.99 1.08
C GLY A 89 -37.33 17.70 1.56
N GLN A 90 -37.48 16.72 0.71
CA GLN A 90 -37.91 15.37 1.05
C GLN A 90 -36.83 14.30 0.86
N TYR A 91 -35.67 14.69 0.38
CA TYR A 91 -34.60 13.74 0.04
C TYR A 91 -34.08 13.06 1.28
N ASN A 92 -33.56 13.77 2.23
CA ASN A 92 -33.14 13.28 3.53
C ASN A 92 -34.06 13.82 4.61
N ASN A 93 -35.37 13.83 4.38
CA ASN A 93 -36.27 14.34 5.39
C ASN A 93 -36.57 13.28 6.44
N PRO A 94 -35.86 13.25 7.51
CA PRO A 94 -36.17 12.52 8.67
C PRO A 94 -36.98 13.44 9.60
N HIS A 95 -38.27 13.47 9.50
CA HIS A 95 -39.11 14.15 10.50
C HIS A 95 -38.74 13.77 11.94
N ASN A 96 -37.67 13.05 12.21
CA ASN A 96 -37.25 12.61 13.53
C ASN A 96 -35.73 12.39 13.70
N PHE A 97 -34.85 12.86 12.79
CA PHE A 97 -33.39 12.84 12.98
C PHE A 97 -32.81 14.19 12.53
N ASP A 98 -32.72 15.12 13.44
CA ASP A 98 -32.28 16.51 13.20
C ASP A 98 -30.87 16.59 12.61
N PHE A 99 -30.01 15.59 12.88
CA PHE A 99 -28.63 15.61 12.38
C PHE A 99 -28.50 15.29 10.89
N LEU A 100 -29.39 14.47 10.31
CA LEU A 100 -29.33 14.11 8.89
C LEU A 100 -29.81 15.25 7.98
N GLY A 101 -30.79 16.05 8.44
CA GLY A 101 -31.27 17.24 7.72
C GLY A 101 -30.16 18.29 7.55
N SER A 102 -29.28 18.41 8.54
CA SER A 102 -28.24 19.43 8.53
C SER A 102 -27.20 19.22 7.44
N TYR A 103 -26.88 17.97 7.04
CA TYR A 103 -25.87 17.70 6.00
C TYR A 103 -26.28 18.24 4.62
N VAL A 104 -27.55 18.17 4.30
CA VAL A 104 -28.08 18.70 3.04
C VAL A 104 -28.21 20.23 3.05
N GLU A 105 -28.44 20.83 4.23
CA GLU A 105 -28.55 22.29 4.38
C GLU A 105 -27.25 23.01 3.99
N GLY A 106 -26.10 22.38 4.24
CA GLY A 106 -24.79 22.88 3.88
C GLY A 106 -24.32 22.55 2.45
N PHE A 107 -25.21 22.06 1.60
CA PHE A 107 -24.88 21.54 0.26
C PHE A 107 -24.07 22.51 -0.60
N SER A 108 -23.05 21.97 -1.25
CA SER A 108 -22.48 22.49 -2.49
C SER A 108 -22.06 21.35 -3.42
N PRO A 109 -22.04 21.56 -4.75
CA PRO A 109 -21.58 20.52 -5.68
C PRO A 109 -20.09 20.27 -5.55
N PHE A 110 -19.66 19.05 -5.89
CA PHE A 110 -18.25 18.77 -6.07
C PHE A 110 -17.63 19.66 -7.16
N THR A 111 -16.38 20.11 -6.95
CA THR A 111 -15.59 20.76 -7.99
C THR A 111 -15.28 19.77 -9.12
N ALA A 112 -14.75 20.25 -10.25
CA ALA A 112 -14.34 19.37 -11.34
C ALA A 112 -13.23 18.42 -10.91
N GLU A 113 -12.28 18.92 -10.12
CA GLU A 113 -11.15 18.15 -9.58
C GLU A 113 -11.63 17.07 -8.60
N GLN A 114 -12.58 17.41 -7.71
CA GLN A 114 -13.17 16.41 -6.80
C GLN A 114 -13.92 15.30 -7.55
N ARG A 115 -14.63 15.63 -8.62
CA ARG A 115 -15.35 14.62 -9.44
C ARG A 115 -14.38 13.69 -10.14
N GLU A 116 -13.27 14.21 -10.65
CA GLU A 116 -12.24 13.38 -11.26
C GLU A 116 -11.62 12.44 -10.23
N ALA A 117 -11.17 12.95 -9.09
CA ALA A 117 -10.61 12.15 -8.03
C ALA A 117 -11.60 11.11 -7.47
N ALA A 118 -12.90 11.45 -7.42
CA ALA A 118 -13.93 10.49 -7.03
C ALA A 118 -14.14 9.38 -8.07
N ARG A 119 -14.06 9.71 -9.38
CA ARG A 119 -14.08 8.69 -10.45
C ARG A 119 -12.88 7.75 -10.34
N ASP A 120 -11.69 8.31 -10.13
CA ASP A 120 -10.48 7.52 -9.93
C ASP A 120 -10.63 6.60 -8.70
N SER A 121 -11.18 7.13 -7.59
CA SER A 121 -11.44 6.35 -6.38
C SER A 121 -12.46 5.24 -6.61
N ILE A 122 -13.53 5.50 -7.34
CA ILE A 122 -14.54 4.50 -7.71
C ILE A 122 -13.93 3.41 -8.59
N GLN A 123 -13.07 3.78 -9.54
CA GLN A 123 -12.41 2.80 -10.41
C GLN A 123 -11.48 1.84 -9.64
N LEU A 124 -10.90 2.28 -8.52
CA LEU A 124 -10.13 1.39 -7.66
C LEU A 124 -10.99 0.29 -7.03
N TRP A 125 -12.25 0.59 -6.75
CA TRP A 125 -13.21 -0.41 -6.25
C TRP A 125 -13.83 -1.25 -7.39
N ASP A 126 -14.08 -0.64 -8.55
CA ASP A 126 -14.59 -1.30 -9.76
C ASP A 126 -13.62 -2.42 -10.22
N ASP A 127 -12.32 -2.18 -10.14
CA ASP A 127 -11.29 -3.16 -10.46
C ASP A 127 -11.32 -4.42 -9.56
N LEU A 128 -12.00 -4.39 -8.42
CA LEU A 128 -11.94 -5.45 -7.40
C LEU A 128 -13.14 -6.39 -7.41
N ILE A 129 -14.32 -5.90 -7.82
CA ILE A 129 -15.59 -6.58 -7.62
C ILE A 129 -16.32 -6.87 -8.94
N ALA A 130 -17.05 -7.97 -8.98
CA ALA A 130 -17.75 -8.42 -10.18
C ALA A 130 -18.84 -7.46 -10.72
N PRO A 131 -19.64 -6.73 -9.89
CA PRO A 131 -20.50 -5.66 -10.37
C PRO A 131 -19.71 -4.45 -10.85
N SER A 132 -20.18 -3.79 -11.92
CA SER A 132 -19.53 -2.58 -12.46
C SER A 132 -20.15 -1.29 -11.91
N PHE A 133 -19.36 -0.21 -11.88
CA PHE A 133 -19.85 1.11 -11.51
C PHE A 133 -20.20 1.96 -12.75
N VAL A 134 -21.35 2.63 -12.74
CA VAL A 134 -21.80 3.48 -13.85
C VAL A 134 -22.29 4.83 -13.36
N GLU A 135 -21.70 5.91 -13.91
CA GLU A 135 -22.15 7.27 -13.62
C GLU A 135 -23.52 7.53 -14.21
N LYS A 136 -24.44 8.07 -13.41
CA LYS A 136 -25.81 8.38 -13.76
C LYS A 136 -26.17 9.78 -13.31
N ASN A 137 -27.06 10.44 -14.01
CA ASN A 137 -27.51 11.77 -13.63
C ASN A 137 -28.67 11.72 -12.62
N GLY A 138 -28.61 12.59 -11.61
CA GLY A 138 -29.71 12.89 -10.67
C GLY A 138 -29.80 11.94 -9.47
N VAL A 139 -30.67 12.29 -8.56
CA VAL A 139 -30.82 11.67 -7.22
C VAL A 139 -31.29 10.21 -7.17
N GLY A 140 -31.35 9.53 -8.26
CA GLY A 140 -31.79 8.12 -8.31
C GLY A 140 -30.64 7.15 -8.55
N ALA A 141 -29.40 7.58 -8.34
CA ALA A 141 -28.24 6.70 -8.31
C ALA A 141 -28.15 6.00 -6.94
N ASP A 142 -27.41 4.89 -6.89
CA ASP A 142 -27.17 4.13 -5.66
C ASP A 142 -26.23 4.90 -4.74
N ILE A 143 -25.16 5.49 -5.28
CA ILE A 143 -24.18 6.31 -4.54
C ILE A 143 -24.29 7.77 -5.00
N VAL A 144 -24.34 8.69 -4.04
CA VAL A 144 -24.53 10.11 -4.31
C VAL A 144 -23.46 10.92 -3.60
N TYR A 145 -22.63 11.63 -4.36
CA TYR A 145 -21.56 12.48 -3.80
C TYR A 145 -21.98 13.94 -3.76
N MET A 146 -21.69 14.57 -2.62
CA MET A 146 -21.91 16.02 -2.43
C MET A 146 -20.97 16.59 -1.36
N ASN A 147 -20.68 17.87 -1.47
CA ASN A 147 -20.07 18.65 -0.39
C ASN A 147 -21.12 19.15 0.60
N THR A 148 -20.68 19.37 1.83
CA THR A 148 -21.46 20.00 2.88
C THR A 148 -20.62 20.92 3.77
N SER A 149 -21.19 22.02 4.29
CA SER A 149 -20.58 22.86 5.32
C SER A 149 -21.22 22.64 6.71
N THR A 150 -22.21 21.78 6.82
CA THR A 150 -22.98 21.55 8.05
C THR A 150 -22.95 20.09 8.50
N GLY A 151 -22.06 19.30 7.90
CA GLY A 151 -21.98 17.86 8.08
C GLY A 151 -20.87 17.41 9.04
N PRO A 152 -20.26 16.26 8.72
CA PRO A 152 -19.19 15.67 9.53
C PRO A 152 -17.96 16.56 9.57
N ALA A 153 -17.05 16.28 10.51
CA ALA A 153 -15.79 17.02 10.61
C ALA A 153 -14.90 16.85 9.36
N GLN A 154 -14.86 15.64 8.78
CA GLN A 154 -14.09 15.31 7.59
C GLN A 154 -15.02 14.92 6.43
N ALA A 155 -15.57 13.75 6.48
CA ALA A 155 -16.54 13.20 5.55
C ALA A 155 -17.39 12.14 6.24
N ALA A 156 -18.44 11.66 5.59
CA ALA A 156 -19.22 10.52 6.01
C ALA A 156 -19.97 9.93 4.82
N ALA A 157 -20.05 8.61 4.77
CA ALA A 157 -20.95 7.92 3.84
C ALA A 157 -21.90 7.00 4.61
N TYR A 158 -23.06 6.75 3.99
CA TYR A 158 -24.01 5.78 4.50
C TYR A 158 -23.88 4.47 3.74
N THR A 159 -23.73 3.39 4.49
CA THR A 159 -23.73 2.03 3.91
C THR A 159 -25.08 1.71 3.26
N PRO A 160 -25.15 0.75 2.33
CA PRO A 160 -26.41 0.13 1.92
C PRO A 160 -27.09 -0.47 3.16
N PHE A 161 -28.40 -0.32 3.28
CA PHE A 161 -29.09 -0.86 4.43
C PHE A 161 -29.57 -2.29 4.19
N TYR A 162 -29.30 -3.18 5.12
CA TYR A 162 -29.72 -4.57 5.06
C TYR A 162 -31.26 -4.68 4.89
N GLY A 163 -31.70 -5.28 3.79
CA GLY A 163 -33.14 -5.42 3.46
C GLY A 163 -33.83 -4.13 3.06
N GLY A 164 -33.08 -3.08 2.68
CA GLY A 164 -33.51 -1.69 2.69
C GLY A 164 -34.13 -1.10 1.44
N GLU A 165 -34.59 -1.85 0.44
CA GLU A 165 -35.24 -1.25 -0.74
C GLU A 165 -36.52 -0.42 -0.40
N HIS A 166 -37.09 -0.59 0.79
CA HIS A 166 -38.36 0.04 1.17
C HIS A 166 -38.35 0.72 2.53
N GLY A 167 -37.18 0.92 3.13
CA GLY A 167 -37.06 1.54 4.46
C GLY A 167 -37.19 3.06 4.43
N ARG A 168 -37.44 3.62 5.62
CA ARG A 168 -37.48 5.07 5.91
C ARG A 168 -36.20 5.80 5.48
N PHE A 169 -35.07 5.09 5.43
CA PHE A 169 -33.76 5.62 5.10
C PHE A 169 -33.27 5.24 3.66
N ALA A 170 -34.11 4.60 2.87
CA ALA A 170 -33.75 4.13 1.53
C ALA A 170 -33.18 5.22 0.59
N LYS A 171 -33.47 6.48 0.87
CA LYS A 171 -32.99 7.62 0.05
C LYS A 171 -31.61 8.14 0.44
N ILE A 172 -31.04 7.70 1.54
CA ILE A 172 -29.73 8.14 2.01
C ILE A 172 -28.66 7.03 1.95
N GLN A 173 -29.06 5.82 1.52
CA GLN A 173 -28.11 4.75 1.27
C GLN A 173 -27.10 5.20 0.23
N GLY A 174 -25.81 4.98 0.49
CA GLY A 174 -24.74 5.36 -0.40
C GLY A 174 -24.49 6.88 -0.52
N ASP A 175 -25.20 7.72 0.24
CA ASP A 175 -24.91 9.16 0.26
C ASP A 175 -23.55 9.43 0.90
N THR A 176 -22.70 10.13 0.16
CA THR A 176 -21.36 10.52 0.58
C THR A 176 -21.26 12.05 0.70
N TYR A 177 -20.97 12.49 1.91
CA TYR A 177 -20.86 13.92 2.29
C TYR A 177 -19.41 14.25 2.62
N VAL A 178 -18.83 15.21 1.90
CA VAL A 178 -17.47 15.68 2.13
C VAL A 178 -17.53 17.11 2.69
N ASN A 179 -16.86 17.35 3.81
CA ASN A 179 -16.81 18.67 4.43
C ASN A 179 -15.98 19.63 3.56
N GLN A 180 -16.63 20.64 3.00
CA GLN A 180 -15.99 21.63 2.14
C GLN A 180 -15.12 22.64 2.91
N ASP A 181 -15.29 22.75 4.22
CA ASP A 181 -14.55 23.69 5.07
C ASP A 181 -13.26 23.03 5.63
N GLU A 182 -13.10 21.70 5.41
CA GLU A 182 -11.89 20.97 5.77
C GLU A 182 -10.91 20.95 4.58
N SER A 183 -9.83 21.71 4.69
CA SER A 183 -8.89 21.92 3.58
C SER A 183 -8.17 20.66 3.12
N SER A 184 -7.97 19.69 3.98
CA SER A 184 -7.33 18.40 3.64
C SER A 184 -8.14 17.58 2.64
N ASN A 185 -9.46 17.80 2.55
CA ASN A 185 -10.33 17.18 1.55
C ASN A 185 -10.05 17.60 0.11
N PHE A 186 -9.24 18.64 -0.09
CA PHE A 186 -8.82 19.12 -1.41
C PHE A 186 -7.39 18.71 -1.77
N ASP A 187 -6.73 17.93 -0.95
CA ASP A 187 -5.48 17.25 -1.30
C ASP A 187 -5.80 15.94 -2.04
N LEU A 188 -6.03 16.07 -3.34
CA LEU A 188 -6.59 15.02 -4.20
C LEU A 188 -5.52 14.22 -4.97
N GLN A 189 -4.23 14.47 -4.70
CA GLN A 189 -3.14 13.68 -5.28
C GLN A 189 -3.06 12.28 -4.64
N PRO A 190 -2.48 11.28 -5.32
CA PRO A 190 -2.22 9.98 -4.71
C PRO A 190 -1.47 10.10 -3.37
N GLY A 191 -2.05 9.53 -2.31
CA GLY A 191 -1.53 9.66 -0.94
C GLY A 191 -1.88 10.98 -0.24
N GLY A 192 -2.62 11.89 -0.89
CA GLY A 192 -3.24 13.04 -0.26
C GLY A 192 -4.47 12.63 0.54
N TYR A 193 -4.74 13.35 1.63
CA TYR A 193 -5.81 12.97 2.55
C TYR A 193 -7.21 13.04 1.92
N GLY A 194 -7.43 13.96 0.99
CA GLY A 194 -8.71 14.08 0.26
C GLY A 194 -8.96 12.90 -0.68
N GLN A 195 -7.92 12.42 -1.37
CA GLN A 195 -8.04 11.21 -2.21
C GLN A 195 -8.34 9.99 -1.33
N THR A 196 -7.59 9.80 -0.23
CA THR A 196 -7.85 8.72 0.73
C THR A 196 -9.26 8.77 1.29
N THR A 197 -9.75 9.97 1.64
CA THR A 197 -11.14 10.18 2.10
C THR A 197 -12.15 9.70 1.05
N LEU A 198 -11.95 10.01 -0.23
CA LEU A 198 -12.88 9.57 -1.28
C LEU A 198 -12.88 8.04 -1.46
N VAL A 199 -11.73 7.38 -1.36
CA VAL A 199 -11.66 5.91 -1.41
C VAL A 199 -12.33 5.31 -0.17
N HIS A 200 -12.05 5.82 1.02
CA HIS A 200 -12.63 5.38 2.30
C HIS A 200 -14.17 5.51 2.30
N GLU A 201 -14.69 6.68 1.97
CA GLU A 201 -16.13 6.91 1.96
C GLU A 201 -16.86 6.09 0.88
N THR A 202 -16.20 5.84 -0.26
CA THR A 202 -16.72 4.90 -1.26
C THR A 202 -16.78 3.48 -0.70
N GLY A 203 -15.80 3.05 0.11
CA GLY A 203 -15.84 1.79 0.84
C GLY A 203 -17.08 1.66 1.71
N HIS A 204 -17.41 2.69 2.50
CA HIS A 204 -18.67 2.73 3.25
C HIS A 204 -19.91 2.69 2.32
N ALA A 205 -19.89 3.46 1.24
CA ALA A 205 -21.02 3.52 0.30
C ALA A 205 -21.30 2.17 -0.40
N ILE A 206 -20.34 1.25 -0.42
CA ILE A 206 -20.52 -0.12 -0.91
C ILE A 206 -20.69 -1.16 0.20
N GLY A 207 -20.66 -0.75 1.47
CA GLY A 207 -21.04 -1.60 2.59
C GLY A 207 -19.98 -1.92 3.62
N LEU A 208 -18.73 -1.48 3.42
CA LEU A 208 -17.67 -1.71 4.40
C LEU A 208 -17.88 -0.89 5.67
N GLU A 209 -17.54 -1.48 6.80
CA GLU A 209 -17.44 -0.83 8.09
C GLU A 209 -15.97 -0.62 8.49
N HIS A 210 -15.70 0.09 9.59
CA HIS A 210 -14.36 0.17 10.15
C HIS A 210 -13.92 -1.20 10.69
N PRO A 211 -12.60 -1.51 10.75
CA PRO A 211 -12.13 -2.79 11.27
C PRO A 211 -12.53 -3.10 12.72
N GLY A 212 -12.77 -2.08 13.55
CA GLY A 212 -13.25 -2.19 14.93
C GLY A 212 -14.55 -1.44 15.14
N ASP A 213 -15.21 -1.67 16.29
CA ASP A 213 -16.44 -0.96 16.69
C ASP A 213 -16.13 0.46 17.18
N TYR A 214 -15.51 1.27 16.33
CA TYR A 214 -15.22 2.67 16.57
C TYR A 214 -15.78 3.53 15.43
N ASN A 215 -16.31 4.68 15.82
CA ASN A 215 -16.72 5.72 14.89
C ASN A 215 -16.42 7.07 15.56
N PHE A 216 -16.32 8.15 14.77
CA PHE A 216 -16.12 9.47 15.36
C PHE A 216 -17.26 9.74 16.36
N SER A 217 -16.97 9.68 17.66
CA SER A 217 -17.93 9.97 18.73
C SER A 217 -17.54 11.23 19.49
N VAL A 218 -18.54 11.99 19.85
CA VAL A 218 -18.40 13.17 20.71
C VAL A 218 -18.01 12.69 22.12
N GLY A 219 -16.69 12.75 22.44
CA GLY A 219 -16.26 12.59 23.82
C GLY A 219 -15.13 11.60 24.12
N GLY A 220 -14.54 10.92 23.13
CA GLY A 220 -13.41 10.02 23.34
C GLY A 220 -12.30 10.23 22.29
N VAL A 221 -11.04 10.07 22.67
CA VAL A 221 -9.92 9.98 21.71
C VAL A 221 -9.83 8.52 21.30
N ILE A 222 -10.15 8.21 20.04
CA ILE A 222 -9.96 6.89 19.45
C ILE A 222 -8.46 6.62 19.31
N THR A 223 -7.97 5.50 19.84
CA THR A 223 -6.56 5.12 19.85
C THR A 223 -6.39 3.65 19.49
N TYR A 224 -5.33 3.31 18.77
CA TYR A 224 -5.03 1.93 18.45
C TYR A 224 -4.96 1.02 19.70
N ALA A 225 -4.36 1.52 20.77
CA ALA A 225 -4.20 0.73 22.00
C ALA A 225 -5.53 0.28 22.61
N HIS A 226 -6.55 1.13 22.56
CA HIS A 226 -7.86 0.87 23.20
C HIS A 226 -8.91 0.35 22.23
N ASP A 227 -8.90 0.84 20.98
CA ASP A 227 -10.05 0.71 20.08
C ASP A 227 -9.79 -0.27 18.94
N ALA A 228 -8.52 -0.57 18.57
CA ALA A 228 -8.24 -1.64 17.65
C ALA A 228 -8.50 -3.01 18.28
N GLU A 229 -9.29 -3.84 17.64
CA GLU A 229 -9.70 -5.15 18.15
C GLU A 229 -8.68 -6.25 17.86
N TYR A 230 -7.92 -6.12 16.76
CA TYR A 230 -6.90 -7.06 16.32
C TYR A 230 -5.65 -6.32 15.83
N PHE A 231 -4.55 -7.07 15.63
CA PHE A 231 -3.25 -6.48 15.32
C PHE A 231 -3.23 -5.70 14.00
N GLN A 232 -3.83 -6.27 12.95
CA GLN A 232 -3.76 -5.70 11.61
C GLN A 232 -4.73 -4.51 11.38
N ASP A 233 -5.45 -4.04 12.39
CA ASP A 233 -6.31 -2.86 12.28
C ASP A 233 -5.45 -1.59 12.13
N SER A 234 -4.99 -1.35 10.92
CA SER A 234 -4.20 -0.17 10.55
C SER A 234 -4.28 0.12 9.05
N TYR A 235 -3.85 1.31 8.65
CA TYR A 235 -3.71 1.70 7.25
C TYR A 235 -2.84 0.78 6.39
N GLN A 236 -1.98 -0.04 6.99
CA GLN A 236 -1.23 -1.03 6.24
C GLN A 236 -2.14 -2.09 5.60
N TYR A 237 -3.21 -2.47 6.29
CA TYR A 237 -4.08 -3.57 5.88
C TYR A 237 -5.46 -3.14 5.42
N SER A 238 -5.95 -1.97 5.84
CA SER A 238 -7.29 -1.48 5.50
C SER A 238 -7.32 0.04 5.41
N ILE A 239 -7.84 0.57 4.31
CA ILE A 239 -8.13 1.99 4.16
C ILE A 239 -9.27 2.44 5.09
N MET A 240 -10.10 1.49 5.55
CA MET A 240 -11.19 1.76 6.48
C MET A 240 -10.72 1.95 7.93
N SER A 241 -9.45 1.69 8.26
CA SER A 241 -8.90 1.91 9.59
C SER A 241 -8.70 3.40 9.91
N TYR A 242 -8.72 3.73 11.20
CA TYR A 242 -8.33 5.07 11.70
C TYR A 242 -6.89 5.11 12.21
N PHE A 243 -6.19 3.98 12.16
CA PHE A 243 -4.90 3.84 12.82
C PHE A 243 -3.76 3.84 11.82
N ASN A 244 -2.70 4.56 12.19
CA ASN A 244 -1.50 4.66 11.37
C ASN A 244 -0.84 3.29 11.15
N ALA A 245 -0.33 3.06 9.94
CA ALA A 245 0.39 1.84 9.56
C ALA A 245 1.61 1.52 10.45
N GLY A 246 2.18 2.52 11.13
CA GLY A 246 3.24 2.31 12.10
C GLY A 246 2.85 1.44 13.30
N ASN A 247 1.56 1.29 13.60
CA ASN A 247 1.10 0.39 14.65
C ASN A 247 1.32 -1.09 14.31
N THR A 248 1.42 -1.41 13.03
CA THR A 248 1.67 -2.77 12.50
C THR A 248 3.07 -2.95 11.94
N GLY A 249 3.92 -1.92 12.04
CA GLY A 249 5.34 -1.99 11.67
C GLY A 249 5.67 -1.35 10.33
N ALA A 250 4.71 -1.08 9.47
CA ALA A 250 4.94 -0.37 8.23
C ALA A 250 5.37 1.08 8.49
N ARG A 251 6.21 1.60 7.61
CA ARG A 251 6.64 2.99 7.67
C ARG A 251 6.07 3.75 6.48
N GLY A 252 5.21 4.72 6.79
CA GLY A 252 4.72 5.67 5.82
C GLY A 252 5.63 6.89 5.68
N PHE A 253 5.53 7.56 4.56
CA PHE A 253 6.18 8.84 4.32
C PHE A 253 5.60 9.92 5.25
N VAL A 254 6.47 10.70 5.88
CA VAL A 254 6.08 11.89 6.62
C VAL A 254 6.46 13.12 5.80
N ASN A 255 5.49 13.85 5.30
CA ASN A 255 5.76 15.13 4.64
C ASN A 255 6.00 16.22 5.68
N TRP A 256 7.25 16.39 6.09
CA TRP A 256 7.64 17.40 7.06
C TRP A 256 7.49 18.85 6.56
N ALA A 257 7.43 19.07 5.24
CA ALA A 257 7.27 20.41 4.67
C ALA A 257 5.86 20.96 4.86
N THR A 258 4.84 20.11 4.89
CA THR A 258 3.44 20.51 5.06
C THR A 258 2.92 20.41 6.49
N GLY A 259 3.74 19.94 7.44
CA GLY A 259 3.36 19.86 8.85
C GLY A 259 3.15 18.46 9.40
N GLY A 260 3.70 17.45 8.74
CA GLY A 260 3.76 16.09 9.26
C GLY A 260 2.58 15.20 8.87
N TYR A 261 2.23 15.17 7.60
CA TYR A 261 1.27 14.18 7.13
C TYR A 261 1.92 12.81 7.03
N TYR A 262 1.29 11.84 7.64
CA TYR A 262 1.55 10.44 7.35
C TYR A 262 0.97 10.16 5.96
N GLN A 263 1.69 9.39 5.18
CA GLN A 263 1.12 8.89 3.95
C GLN A 263 -0.04 7.96 4.29
N THR A 264 -1.17 8.22 3.67
CA THR A 264 -2.36 7.42 3.81
C THR A 264 -2.43 6.39 2.67
N PRO A 265 -3.18 5.30 2.82
CA PRO A 265 -3.40 4.34 1.75
C PRO A 265 -3.93 5.02 0.49
N GLN A 266 -3.42 4.59 -0.65
CA GLN A 266 -3.76 5.16 -1.96
C GLN A 266 -4.77 4.30 -2.72
N THR A 267 -4.95 3.06 -2.29
CA THR A 267 -5.91 2.09 -2.83
C THR A 267 -6.67 1.43 -1.69
N PRO A 268 -7.75 0.71 -1.94
CA PRO A 268 -8.19 -0.35 -1.03
C PRO A 268 -7.01 -1.25 -0.69
N MET A 269 -6.87 -1.59 0.58
CA MET A 269 -5.76 -2.41 1.06
C MET A 269 -6.18 -3.88 1.15
N MET A 270 -5.28 -4.73 1.57
CA MET A 270 -5.43 -6.20 1.51
C MET A 270 -6.73 -6.72 2.12
N HIS A 271 -7.10 -6.24 3.31
CA HIS A 271 -8.34 -6.68 3.99
C HIS A 271 -9.60 -6.09 3.34
N ASP A 272 -9.51 -4.86 2.80
CA ASP A 272 -10.62 -4.25 2.07
C ASP A 272 -10.92 -5.04 0.81
N ILE A 273 -9.89 -5.46 0.08
CA ILE A 273 -10.01 -6.28 -1.14
C ILE A 273 -10.69 -7.60 -0.82
N ALA A 274 -10.21 -8.30 0.21
CA ALA A 274 -10.80 -9.56 0.64
C ALA A 274 -12.28 -9.40 1.02
N ALA A 275 -12.61 -8.36 1.80
CA ALA A 275 -13.97 -8.09 2.24
C ALA A 275 -14.92 -7.82 1.07
N VAL A 276 -14.58 -6.91 0.14
CA VAL A 276 -15.47 -6.61 -0.98
C VAL A 276 -15.60 -7.77 -1.95
N GLN A 277 -14.56 -8.59 -2.09
CA GLN A 277 -14.63 -9.81 -2.90
C GLN A 277 -15.49 -10.90 -2.27
N GLN A 278 -15.51 -11.01 -0.94
CA GLN A 278 -16.47 -11.86 -0.24
C GLN A 278 -17.92 -11.37 -0.44
N MET A 279 -18.13 -10.05 -0.37
CA MET A 279 -19.46 -9.42 -0.49
C MET A 279 -20.04 -9.52 -1.90
N TYR A 280 -19.24 -9.27 -2.93
CA TYR A 280 -19.70 -9.07 -4.31
C TYR A 280 -19.16 -10.07 -5.33
N GLY A 281 -18.18 -10.91 -4.96
CA GLY A 281 -17.38 -11.71 -5.88
C GLY A 281 -16.25 -10.86 -6.50
N ALA A 282 -15.12 -11.51 -6.79
CA ALA A 282 -13.98 -10.85 -7.43
C ALA A 282 -14.27 -10.51 -8.90
N ASP A 283 -13.73 -9.39 -9.39
CA ASP A 283 -13.64 -9.12 -10.82
C ASP A 283 -12.49 -9.94 -11.42
N LEU A 284 -12.82 -10.96 -12.18
CA LEU A 284 -11.88 -11.84 -12.86
C LEU A 284 -11.46 -11.32 -14.25
N THR A 285 -11.80 -10.09 -14.57
CA THR A 285 -11.48 -9.46 -15.86
C THR A 285 -10.47 -8.34 -15.74
N THR A 286 -10.17 -7.90 -14.53
CA THR A 286 -9.22 -6.84 -14.24
C THR A 286 -7.81 -7.26 -14.62
N ARG A 287 -7.20 -6.52 -15.56
CA ARG A 287 -5.79 -6.66 -15.97
C ARG A 287 -5.35 -8.10 -16.28
N THR A 288 -6.15 -8.83 -17.04
CA THR A 288 -5.88 -10.25 -17.41
C THR A 288 -4.79 -10.42 -18.48
N GLY A 289 -4.13 -9.38 -18.90
CA GLY A 289 -2.95 -9.41 -19.77
C GLY A 289 -1.68 -9.16 -18.99
N ASP A 290 -0.52 -9.26 -19.65
CA ASP A 290 0.77 -9.03 -19.04
C ASP A 290 0.87 -7.58 -18.51
N THR A 291 0.83 -7.42 -17.18
CA THR A 291 0.80 -6.13 -16.50
C THR A 291 2.12 -5.84 -15.79
N THR A 292 2.58 -4.61 -15.91
CA THR A 292 3.71 -4.10 -15.14
C THR A 292 3.22 -3.06 -14.15
N TYR A 293 3.51 -3.28 -12.88
CA TYR A 293 3.28 -2.36 -11.78
C TYR A 293 4.59 -1.70 -11.38
N GLY A 294 4.58 -0.43 -11.07
CA GLY A 294 5.75 0.30 -10.63
C GLY A 294 6.39 1.15 -11.72
N PHE A 295 7.70 1.09 -11.87
CA PHE A 295 8.37 1.79 -12.97
C PHE A 295 8.03 1.11 -14.30
N HIS A 296 7.84 1.91 -15.36
CA HIS A 296 7.37 1.43 -16.68
C HIS A 296 5.97 0.80 -16.68
N SER A 297 5.12 1.23 -15.75
CA SER A 297 3.77 0.72 -15.58
C SER A 297 2.91 0.83 -16.84
N ASN A 298 2.11 -0.21 -17.09
CA ASN A 298 1.03 -0.24 -18.06
C ASN A 298 -0.34 -0.61 -17.41
N ALA A 299 -0.42 -0.47 -16.07
CA ALA A 299 -1.55 -0.89 -15.26
C ALA A 299 -2.79 0.03 -15.33
N ASP A 300 -2.84 0.98 -16.25
CA ASP A 300 -3.96 1.90 -16.54
C ASP A 300 -4.46 2.76 -15.35
N ARG A 301 -3.71 2.83 -14.27
CA ARG A 301 -4.00 3.68 -13.10
C ARG A 301 -2.73 4.41 -12.66
N ALA A 302 -2.82 5.73 -12.52
CA ALA A 302 -1.66 6.56 -12.12
C ALA A 302 -1.05 6.15 -10.77
N VAL A 303 -1.85 5.57 -9.86
CA VAL A 303 -1.40 5.10 -8.55
C VAL A 303 -0.38 3.97 -8.65
N PHE A 304 -0.45 3.15 -9.70
CA PHE A 304 0.48 2.04 -9.97
C PHE A 304 1.71 2.45 -10.80
N ASP A 305 1.81 3.69 -11.27
CA ASP A 305 2.98 4.21 -11.98
C ASP A 305 3.89 4.97 -11.00
N PHE A 306 5.00 4.36 -10.59
CA PHE A 306 5.91 4.94 -9.62
C PHE A 306 6.74 6.12 -10.16
N THR A 307 6.62 6.45 -11.44
CA THR A 307 7.13 7.72 -11.97
C THR A 307 6.21 8.89 -11.64
N GLN A 308 4.93 8.62 -11.41
CA GLN A 308 3.91 9.57 -10.99
C GLN A 308 3.65 9.46 -9.48
N ASN A 309 3.44 8.25 -8.98
CA ASN A 309 3.32 7.94 -7.56
C ASN A 309 4.68 7.63 -6.95
N ILE A 310 5.44 8.66 -6.64
CA ILE A 310 6.84 8.54 -6.16
C ILE A 310 6.96 7.99 -4.74
N ASN A 311 5.88 7.91 -4.00
CA ASN A 311 5.79 7.38 -2.64
C ASN A 311 4.61 6.39 -2.58
N PRO A 312 4.70 5.21 -3.22
CA PRO A 312 3.61 4.26 -3.25
C PRO A 312 3.28 3.75 -1.85
N PHE A 313 1.99 3.68 -1.54
CA PHE A 313 1.45 2.99 -0.37
C PHE A 313 0.11 2.38 -0.76
N LEU A 314 0.15 1.15 -1.25
CA LEU A 314 -0.94 0.54 -2.02
C LEU A 314 -0.94 -0.99 -1.92
N THR A 315 -2.02 -1.59 -2.38
CA THR A 315 -2.10 -3.04 -2.61
C THR A 315 -2.46 -3.31 -4.07
N ILE A 316 -1.78 -4.27 -4.68
CA ILE A 316 -1.99 -4.72 -6.06
C ILE A 316 -3.00 -5.86 -6.03
N TYR A 317 -4.03 -5.77 -6.89
CA TYR A 317 -4.89 -6.87 -7.29
C TYR A 317 -4.81 -7.03 -8.82
N ASP A 318 -4.58 -8.26 -9.25
CA ASP A 318 -4.56 -8.67 -10.65
C ASP A 318 -5.31 -9.99 -10.81
N ALA A 319 -6.08 -10.11 -11.88
CA ALA A 319 -6.90 -11.30 -12.14
C ALA A 319 -6.18 -12.34 -13.02
N GLY A 320 -4.98 -12.03 -13.51
CA GLY A 320 -4.13 -12.96 -14.24
C GLY A 320 -3.45 -12.34 -15.46
N GLY A 321 -2.40 -12.98 -15.88
CA GLY A 321 -1.49 -12.53 -16.93
C GLY A 321 -0.14 -13.18 -16.71
N HIS A 322 0.91 -12.54 -17.16
CA HIS A 322 2.29 -12.72 -16.71
C HIS A 322 2.80 -11.35 -16.26
N ASP A 323 2.82 -11.15 -14.97
CA ASP A 323 2.84 -9.83 -14.38
C ASP A 323 4.19 -9.51 -13.74
N THR A 324 4.49 -8.23 -13.66
CA THR A 324 5.79 -7.74 -13.18
C THR A 324 5.61 -6.68 -12.11
N LEU A 325 6.32 -6.81 -10.99
CA LEU A 325 6.54 -5.71 -10.05
C LEU A 325 7.91 -5.08 -10.34
N ASP A 326 7.88 -3.91 -10.96
CA ASP A 326 9.09 -3.15 -11.32
C ASP A 326 9.39 -2.07 -10.27
N MET A 327 10.37 -2.35 -9.44
CA MET A 327 10.92 -1.41 -8.44
C MET A 327 12.29 -0.86 -8.87
N SER A 328 12.66 -1.00 -10.16
CA SER A 328 14.01 -0.71 -10.70
C SER A 328 14.45 0.75 -10.61
N GLY A 329 13.49 1.69 -10.46
CA GLY A 329 13.81 3.10 -10.30
C GLY A 329 14.19 3.51 -8.86
N PHE A 330 14.01 2.64 -7.88
CA PHE A 330 14.48 2.92 -6.51
C PHE A 330 16.01 2.78 -6.42
N THR A 331 16.64 3.62 -5.62
CA THR A 331 18.10 3.76 -5.59
C THR A 331 18.75 3.29 -4.30
N ARG A 332 18.00 2.69 -3.40
CA ARG A 332 18.43 2.16 -2.11
C ARG A 332 17.96 0.73 -1.95
N ASN A 333 18.45 0.07 -0.91
CA ASN A 333 18.04 -1.29 -0.59
C ASN A 333 16.52 -1.39 -0.53
N SER A 334 15.97 -2.30 -1.29
CA SER A 334 14.55 -2.62 -1.36
C SER A 334 14.31 -4.06 -0.90
N VAL A 335 13.10 -4.34 -0.49
CA VAL A 335 12.61 -5.70 -0.35
C VAL A 335 11.46 -5.89 -1.33
N LEU A 336 11.63 -6.77 -2.27
CA LEU A 336 10.60 -7.19 -3.20
C LEU A 336 10.10 -8.55 -2.75
N ASP A 337 8.81 -8.68 -2.45
CA ASP A 337 8.16 -9.92 -2.05
C ASP A 337 6.96 -10.15 -2.98
N LEU A 338 7.05 -11.18 -3.83
CA LEU A 338 6.02 -11.51 -4.82
C LEU A 338 4.94 -12.45 -4.27
N ARG A 339 5.06 -12.88 -3.03
CA ARG A 339 4.05 -13.74 -2.42
C ARG A 339 2.77 -12.95 -2.19
N ASP A 340 1.66 -13.53 -2.54
CA ASP A 340 0.35 -12.98 -2.20
C ASP A 340 0.18 -12.91 -0.67
N GLY A 341 -0.62 -11.96 -0.19
CA GLY A 341 -0.75 -11.70 1.24
C GLY A 341 0.47 -11.05 1.91
N HIS A 342 1.50 -10.66 1.15
CA HIS A 342 2.74 -10.09 1.68
C HIS A 342 2.99 -8.66 1.18
N PHE A 343 3.99 -8.01 1.78
CA PHE A 343 4.35 -6.63 1.47
C PHE A 343 5.79 -6.51 1.00
N SER A 344 5.99 -5.75 -0.05
CA SER A 344 7.27 -5.24 -0.48
C SER A 344 7.59 -3.90 0.19
N SER A 345 8.88 -3.59 0.30
CA SER A 345 9.40 -2.31 0.81
C SER A 345 10.09 -1.56 -0.33
N GLY A 346 9.36 -0.60 -0.89
CA GLY A 346 9.86 0.30 -1.93
C GLY A 346 10.14 1.68 -1.34
N TRP A 347 11.35 2.16 -1.49
CA TRP A 347 11.80 3.41 -0.90
C TRP A 347 11.25 4.62 -1.66
N GLY A 348 10.47 5.44 -0.99
CA GLY A 348 9.99 6.71 -1.53
C GLY A 348 11.09 7.76 -1.74
N GLN A 349 10.69 8.97 -2.10
CA GLN A 349 11.63 10.08 -2.26
C GLN A 349 12.30 10.42 -0.93
N GLN A 350 13.64 10.45 -0.93
CA GLN A 350 14.38 10.93 0.23
C GLN A 350 14.13 12.43 0.40
N VAL A 351 13.68 12.83 1.60
CA VAL A 351 13.60 14.25 1.94
C VAL A 351 15.00 14.83 2.00
N VAL A 352 15.25 15.88 1.23
CA VAL A 352 16.59 16.47 1.14
C VAL A 352 16.91 17.38 2.32
N ALA A 353 18.19 17.43 2.70
CA ALA A 353 18.66 18.21 3.85
C ALA A 353 18.24 19.70 3.80
N SER A 354 18.14 20.29 2.61
CA SER A 354 17.69 21.69 2.45
C SER A 354 16.26 21.91 2.94
N GLU A 355 15.36 20.97 2.70
CA GLU A 355 13.96 21.03 3.14
C GLU A 355 13.85 20.86 4.65
N LEU A 356 14.54 19.84 5.19
CA LEU A 356 14.59 19.61 6.64
C LEU A 356 15.20 20.79 7.38
N ASN A 357 16.29 21.35 6.85
CA ASN A 357 16.95 22.52 7.44
C ASN A 357 16.05 23.75 7.43
N ALA A 358 15.31 23.99 6.34
CA ALA A 358 14.36 25.09 6.24
C ALA A 358 13.23 24.94 7.26
N LEU A 359 12.72 23.73 7.43
CA LEU A 359 11.63 23.43 8.35
C LEU A 359 12.03 23.59 9.82
N TRP A 360 13.22 23.09 10.18
CA TRP A 360 13.68 23.02 11.57
C TRP A 360 14.63 24.15 11.97
N GLY A 361 14.98 25.03 11.03
CA GLY A 361 15.93 26.13 11.29
C GLY A 361 17.35 25.63 11.58
N THR A 362 17.76 24.52 10.97
CA THR A 362 19.07 23.90 11.15
C THR A 362 19.96 24.09 9.92
N ASN A 363 21.19 23.63 9.99
CA ASN A 363 22.13 23.63 8.85
C ASN A 363 22.93 22.31 8.84
N PHE A 364 22.22 21.18 8.89
CA PHE A 364 22.83 19.87 8.89
C PHE A 364 23.07 19.37 7.46
N SER A 365 24.11 18.54 7.30
CA SER A 365 24.33 17.82 6.03
C SER A 365 23.30 16.71 5.85
N GLN A 366 23.13 16.23 4.62
CA GLN A 366 22.30 15.06 4.35
C GLN A 366 22.74 13.86 5.19
N ALA A 367 24.05 13.59 5.25
CA ALA A 367 24.58 12.49 6.05
C ALA A 367 24.26 12.65 7.57
N THR A 368 24.16 13.88 8.08
CA THR A 368 23.74 14.13 9.46
C THR A 368 22.27 13.80 9.65
N TRP A 369 21.42 14.22 8.71
CA TRP A 369 20.00 13.86 8.74
C TRP A 369 19.78 12.36 8.60
N ASP A 370 20.47 11.72 7.66
CA ASP A 370 20.42 10.26 7.47
C ASP A 370 20.82 9.53 8.78
N ALA A 371 21.86 10.00 9.49
CA ALA A 371 22.27 9.42 10.76
C ALA A 371 21.27 9.68 11.90
N ILE A 372 20.60 10.83 11.91
CA ILE A 372 19.54 11.14 12.88
C ILE A 372 18.36 10.20 12.71
N PHE A 373 18.01 9.87 11.46
CA PHE A 373 16.89 9.03 11.13
C PHE A 373 17.26 7.55 10.97
N ASP A 374 18.54 7.23 10.84
CA ASP A 374 19.01 5.85 10.69
C ASP A 374 18.63 5.01 11.92
N GLY A 375 17.99 3.87 11.67
CA GLY A 375 17.49 2.97 12.71
C GLY A 375 16.34 3.49 13.57
N ARG A 376 15.70 4.59 13.19
CA ARG A 376 14.51 5.14 13.89
C ARG A 376 13.25 4.96 13.05
N THR A 377 12.12 4.81 13.74
CA THR A 377 10.78 4.63 13.16
C THR A 377 10.29 5.83 12.35
N ALA A 378 10.89 7.01 12.56
CA ALA A 378 10.56 8.25 11.86
C ALA A 378 11.64 8.65 10.86
N ASN A 379 12.07 7.73 9.98
CA ASN A 379 13.02 8.05 8.92
C ASN A 379 12.26 8.68 7.73
N PRO A 380 12.30 10.02 7.55
CA PRO A 380 11.52 10.64 6.49
C PRO A 380 12.00 10.20 5.11
N GLY A 381 11.09 9.80 4.26
CA GLY A 381 11.34 9.35 2.92
C GLY A 381 11.71 7.87 2.78
N PHE A 382 11.66 7.08 3.86
CA PHE A 382 11.86 5.64 3.78
C PHE A 382 10.55 4.92 4.08
N LEU A 383 9.98 4.32 3.04
CA LEU A 383 8.79 3.48 3.16
C LEU A 383 9.20 2.03 3.41
N THR A 384 8.49 1.34 4.27
CA THR A 384 8.61 -0.12 4.46
C THR A 384 7.24 -0.74 4.52
N ASP A 385 7.13 -1.95 3.97
CA ASP A 385 5.89 -2.73 3.93
C ASP A 385 4.72 -1.92 3.33
N ASN A 386 5.03 -1.21 2.24
CA ASN A 386 4.18 -0.18 1.63
C ASN A 386 3.55 -0.60 0.30
N ILE A 387 3.98 -1.73 -0.28
CA ILE A 387 3.41 -2.28 -1.52
C ILE A 387 2.95 -3.70 -1.24
N GLY A 388 1.65 -3.89 -1.09
CA GLY A 388 1.03 -5.20 -0.86
C GLY A 388 0.65 -5.90 -2.16
N ILE A 389 0.60 -7.23 -2.12
CA ILE A 389 -0.03 -8.08 -3.14
C ILE A 389 -1.23 -8.75 -2.49
N ALA A 390 -2.42 -8.55 -3.04
CA ALA A 390 -3.66 -9.12 -2.51
C ALA A 390 -3.63 -10.65 -2.56
N GLU A 391 -4.27 -11.32 -1.62
CA GLU A 391 -4.39 -12.78 -1.61
C GLU A 391 -5.02 -13.27 -2.92
N GLY A 392 -4.44 -14.31 -3.51
CA GLY A 392 -4.85 -14.90 -4.78
C GLY A 392 -4.34 -14.17 -6.04
N THR A 393 -3.67 -13.03 -5.90
CA THR A 393 -2.96 -12.36 -7.00
C THR A 393 -1.61 -13.01 -7.21
N ILE A 394 -1.28 -13.35 -8.46
CA ILE A 394 0.02 -13.90 -8.84
C ILE A 394 0.79 -12.85 -9.63
N VAL A 395 2.02 -12.59 -9.21
CA VAL A 395 2.98 -11.75 -9.95
C VAL A 395 4.24 -12.61 -10.15
N GLU A 396 4.65 -12.78 -11.41
CA GLU A 396 5.72 -13.72 -11.75
C GLU A 396 7.11 -13.06 -11.74
N ASP A 397 7.21 -11.83 -12.21
CA ASP A 397 8.49 -11.17 -12.40
C ASP A 397 8.73 -10.05 -11.37
N GLY A 398 9.97 -9.97 -10.88
CA GLY A 398 10.36 -8.93 -9.93
C GLY A 398 11.67 -8.26 -10.32
N LEU A 399 11.66 -6.92 -10.34
CA LEU A 399 12.83 -6.11 -10.61
C LEU A 399 13.09 -5.12 -9.48
N THR A 400 14.33 -5.07 -8.99
CA THR A 400 14.80 -4.01 -8.09
C THR A 400 15.87 -3.14 -8.77
N GLY A 401 16.31 -2.09 -8.10
CA GLY A 401 17.13 -1.06 -8.71
C GLY A 401 18.57 -1.05 -8.25
N ARG A 402 18.93 -0.04 -7.44
CA ARG A 402 20.25 0.09 -6.84
C ARG A 402 20.15 -0.19 -5.37
N GLY A 403 21.18 -0.82 -4.82
CA GLY A 403 21.24 -1.13 -3.39
C GLY A 403 21.62 -2.58 -3.19
N ASN A 404 21.58 -3.05 -1.97
CA ASN A 404 21.67 -4.48 -1.69
C ASN A 404 20.25 -4.93 -1.38
N ASP A 405 19.61 -5.47 -2.40
CA ASP A 405 18.18 -5.75 -2.39
C ASP A 405 17.89 -7.20 -1.93
N THR A 406 16.68 -7.42 -1.44
CA THR A 406 16.16 -8.75 -1.15
C THR A 406 14.96 -9.00 -2.06
N LEU A 407 15.03 -10.08 -2.85
CA LEU A 407 13.97 -10.50 -3.76
C LEU A 407 13.45 -11.87 -3.33
N ILE A 408 12.16 -11.95 -3.13
CA ILE A 408 11.46 -13.16 -2.71
C ILE A 408 10.39 -13.47 -3.76
N GLY A 409 10.54 -14.60 -4.45
CA GLY A 409 9.56 -15.15 -5.36
C GLY A 409 8.40 -15.82 -4.64
N ASN A 410 7.53 -16.45 -5.40
CA ASN A 410 6.36 -17.17 -4.90
C ASN A 410 6.37 -18.66 -5.32
N ASP A 411 5.23 -19.33 -5.40
CA ASP A 411 5.15 -20.76 -5.69
C ASP A 411 5.12 -21.09 -7.20
N VAL A 412 5.16 -20.08 -8.08
CA VAL A 412 5.25 -20.25 -9.54
C VAL A 412 6.65 -19.93 -10.06
N ALA A 413 6.92 -20.18 -11.35
CA ALA A 413 8.20 -19.81 -11.95
C ALA A 413 8.39 -18.30 -11.97
N ASN A 414 9.43 -17.79 -11.33
CA ASN A 414 9.73 -16.37 -11.22
C ASN A 414 10.98 -15.97 -12.04
N ARG A 415 10.98 -14.73 -12.52
CA ARG A 415 12.16 -14.06 -13.03
C ARG A 415 12.53 -12.90 -12.10
N LEU A 416 13.62 -13.04 -11.36
CA LEU A 416 14.05 -12.07 -10.35
C LEU A 416 15.33 -11.37 -10.80
N ASN A 417 15.30 -10.03 -10.84
CA ASN A 417 16.43 -9.20 -11.23
C ASN A 417 16.72 -8.15 -10.15
N GLY A 418 17.84 -8.30 -9.44
CA GLY A 418 18.24 -7.42 -8.33
C GLY A 418 18.85 -6.09 -8.76
N GLY A 419 19.16 -5.93 -10.06
CA GLY A 419 19.81 -4.70 -10.56
C GLY A 419 21.26 -4.59 -10.14
N SER A 420 21.59 -3.51 -9.43
CA SER A 420 22.96 -3.20 -8.99
C SER A 420 23.10 -3.32 -7.50
N GLY A 421 24.03 -4.11 -7.04
CA GLY A 421 24.30 -4.29 -5.62
C GLY A 421 24.71 -5.71 -5.28
N ALA A 422 24.83 -6.00 -4.01
CA ALA A 422 24.99 -7.36 -3.51
C ALA A 422 23.63 -7.87 -3.05
N ASP A 423 22.94 -8.55 -3.95
CA ASP A 423 21.54 -8.87 -3.80
C ASP A 423 21.33 -10.27 -3.21
N ARG A 424 20.18 -10.44 -2.60
CA ARG A 424 19.76 -11.70 -2.01
C ARG A 424 18.45 -12.18 -2.64
N TYR A 425 18.49 -13.35 -3.24
CA TYR A 425 17.36 -13.96 -3.91
C TYR A 425 16.87 -15.21 -3.16
N THR A 426 15.56 -15.37 -3.14
CA THR A 426 14.86 -16.59 -2.74
C THR A 426 13.81 -16.87 -3.80
N GLY A 427 13.87 -18.00 -4.51
CA GLY A 427 12.93 -18.35 -5.57
C GLY A 427 11.63 -18.93 -5.03
N ASN A 428 11.69 -19.68 -3.93
CA ASN A 428 10.63 -20.50 -3.35
C ASN A 428 10.24 -21.68 -4.25
N GLY A 429 9.07 -21.64 -4.87
CA GLY A 429 8.57 -22.71 -5.74
C GLY A 429 8.70 -22.37 -7.22
N GLY A 430 8.51 -23.38 -8.08
CA GLY A 430 8.61 -23.16 -9.51
C GLY A 430 9.98 -23.43 -10.10
N ALA A 431 10.20 -22.97 -11.31
CA ALA A 431 11.47 -23.04 -12.03
C ALA A 431 11.97 -21.61 -12.26
N ASP A 432 12.80 -21.14 -11.36
CA ASP A 432 13.12 -19.74 -11.23
C ASP A 432 14.32 -19.32 -12.09
N THR A 433 14.34 -18.07 -12.49
CA THR A 433 15.46 -17.46 -13.22
C THR A 433 15.99 -16.27 -12.43
N PHE A 434 17.22 -16.40 -11.92
CA PHE A 434 17.93 -15.34 -11.22
C PHE A 434 18.81 -14.58 -12.20
N VAL A 435 18.51 -13.30 -12.37
CA VAL A 435 19.17 -12.44 -13.37
C VAL A 435 20.24 -11.59 -12.72
N ILE A 436 21.47 -11.71 -13.20
CA ILE A 436 22.57 -10.86 -12.78
C ILE A 436 22.91 -9.93 -13.94
N GLY A 437 22.61 -8.66 -13.77
CA GLY A 437 22.75 -7.65 -14.82
C GLY A 437 23.98 -6.75 -14.71
N GLU A 438 24.62 -6.70 -13.56
CA GLU A 438 25.77 -5.81 -13.30
C GLU A 438 26.97 -6.54 -12.69
N LYS A 439 28.15 -5.95 -12.85
CA LYS A 439 29.41 -6.47 -12.31
C LYS A 439 29.89 -5.67 -11.09
N GLY A 440 30.79 -6.27 -10.32
CA GLY A 440 31.42 -5.63 -9.16
C GLY A 440 30.85 -6.04 -7.82
N TYR A 441 29.88 -6.96 -7.82
CA TYR A 441 29.15 -7.40 -6.62
C TYR A 441 29.18 -8.92 -6.45
N ALA A 442 28.73 -9.36 -5.28
CA ALA A 442 28.55 -10.77 -4.97
C ALA A 442 27.12 -11.02 -4.52
N ASP A 443 26.35 -11.70 -5.34
CA ASP A 443 24.96 -11.99 -5.10
C ASP A 443 24.79 -13.33 -4.39
N THR A 444 23.67 -13.50 -3.70
CA THR A 444 23.37 -14.73 -2.95
C THR A 444 21.99 -15.26 -3.33
N ILE A 445 21.93 -16.51 -3.78
CA ILE A 445 20.69 -17.26 -3.98
C ILE A 445 20.55 -18.27 -2.83
N THR A 446 19.41 -18.21 -2.14
CA THR A 446 19.24 -18.96 -0.88
C THR A 446 18.82 -20.39 -1.07
N ASP A 447 18.08 -20.70 -2.13
CA ASP A 447 17.33 -21.94 -2.32
C ASP A 447 17.46 -22.56 -3.72
N PHE A 448 18.49 -22.18 -4.49
CA PHE A 448 18.74 -22.64 -5.87
C PHE A 448 18.65 -24.17 -5.99
N LYS A 449 17.85 -24.65 -6.94
CA LYS A 449 17.67 -26.06 -7.27
C LYS A 449 18.29 -26.38 -8.64
N SER A 450 19.46 -27.01 -8.65
CA SER A 450 20.15 -27.38 -9.88
C SER A 450 19.29 -28.30 -10.77
N GLY A 451 19.25 -28.01 -12.06
CA GLY A 451 18.44 -28.71 -13.05
C GLY A 451 16.99 -28.22 -13.15
N LEU A 452 16.53 -27.39 -12.22
CA LEU A 452 15.24 -26.74 -12.24
C LEU A 452 15.41 -25.24 -12.50
N ASP A 453 16.15 -24.58 -11.62
CA ASP A 453 16.37 -23.14 -11.68
C ASP A 453 17.49 -22.76 -12.66
N LYS A 454 17.52 -21.48 -13.02
CA LYS A 454 18.51 -20.91 -13.93
C LYS A 454 19.15 -19.65 -13.35
N LEU A 455 20.45 -19.52 -13.64
CA LEU A 455 21.22 -18.30 -13.48
C LEU A 455 21.36 -17.63 -14.86
N ASP A 456 20.87 -16.43 -15.00
CA ASP A 456 20.93 -15.67 -16.25
C ASP A 456 22.08 -14.66 -16.22
N LEU A 457 23.13 -14.95 -16.99
CA LEU A 457 24.29 -14.08 -17.23
C LEU A 457 24.31 -13.53 -18.68
N SER A 458 23.17 -13.63 -19.37
CA SER A 458 23.06 -13.27 -20.80
C SER A 458 23.41 -11.79 -21.09
N ALA A 459 23.18 -10.90 -20.13
CA ALA A 459 23.50 -9.48 -20.22
C ALA A 459 25.02 -9.21 -20.51
N PHE A 460 25.88 -10.14 -20.14
CA PHE A 460 27.33 -9.98 -20.31
C PHE A 460 27.85 -10.53 -21.63
N HIS A 461 27.03 -11.23 -22.43
CA HIS A 461 27.43 -11.83 -23.71
C HIS A 461 28.72 -12.67 -23.64
N ILE A 462 28.87 -13.45 -22.57
CA ILE A 462 29.99 -14.34 -22.31
C ILE A 462 29.61 -15.79 -22.64
N ASP A 463 30.62 -16.66 -22.67
CA ASP A 463 30.41 -18.11 -22.78
C ASP A 463 30.94 -18.87 -21.55
N ALA A 464 30.74 -20.18 -21.53
CA ALA A 464 31.12 -21.01 -20.41
C ALA A 464 32.61 -20.98 -20.05
N SER A 465 33.51 -20.54 -20.98
CA SER A 465 34.95 -20.42 -20.70
C SER A 465 35.28 -19.24 -19.77
N LYS A 466 34.32 -18.33 -19.58
CA LYS A 466 34.46 -17.14 -18.76
C LYS A 466 33.99 -17.35 -17.34
N VAL A 467 33.42 -18.51 -17.03
CA VAL A 467 32.97 -18.85 -15.67
C VAL A 467 33.87 -19.91 -15.03
N SER A 468 34.02 -19.82 -13.74
CA SER A 468 34.72 -20.80 -12.92
C SER A 468 33.93 -21.05 -11.64
N PHE A 469 34.18 -22.18 -11.01
CA PHE A 469 33.39 -22.65 -9.86
C PHE A 469 34.32 -22.98 -8.68
N SER A 470 33.93 -22.57 -7.48
CA SER A 470 34.60 -22.97 -6.24
C SER A 470 33.56 -23.19 -5.14
N GLY A 471 33.37 -24.44 -4.72
CA GLY A 471 32.27 -24.80 -3.83
C GLY A 471 30.92 -24.46 -4.47
N ASN A 472 30.09 -23.72 -3.74
CA ASN A 472 28.78 -23.26 -4.20
C ASN A 472 28.82 -21.89 -4.88
N THR A 473 30.01 -21.42 -5.28
CA THR A 473 30.14 -20.08 -5.87
C THR A 473 30.49 -20.18 -7.34
N VAL A 474 29.77 -19.46 -8.18
CA VAL A 474 30.07 -19.15 -9.58
C VAL A 474 30.83 -17.85 -9.61
N PHE A 475 31.97 -17.82 -10.30
CA PHE A 475 32.75 -16.62 -10.58
C PHE A 475 32.76 -16.37 -12.08
N ALA A 476 32.66 -15.11 -12.52
CA ALA A 476 32.74 -14.78 -13.91
C ALA A 476 33.71 -13.63 -14.15
N ASP A 477 34.51 -13.78 -15.27
CA ASP A 477 35.36 -12.75 -15.92
C ASP A 477 34.59 -12.22 -17.12
N VAL A 478 33.73 -11.22 -16.88
CA VAL A 478 32.77 -10.77 -17.91
C VAL A 478 33.36 -9.82 -18.93
N ASP A 479 34.50 -9.20 -18.65
CA ASP A 479 35.22 -8.34 -19.62
C ASP A 479 36.44 -9.00 -20.25
N GLY A 480 36.77 -10.23 -19.85
CA GLY A 480 37.84 -11.05 -20.46
C GLY A 480 39.23 -10.62 -20.10
N ASN A 481 39.41 -9.85 -19.03
CA ASN A 481 40.73 -9.34 -18.61
C ASN A 481 41.52 -10.34 -17.73
N GLY A 482 40.94 -11.48 -17.38
CA GLY A 482 41.51 -12.53 -16.55
C GLY A 482 41.31 -12.32 -15.05
N THR A 483 40.52 -11.33 -14.65
CA THR A 483 40.11 -11.10 -13.27
C THR A 483 38.62 -11.42 -13.10
N VAL A 484 38.23 -11.83 -11.87
CA VAL A 484 36.84 -12.06 -11.55
C VAL A 484 36.13 -10.70 -11.40
N ASP A 485 35.04 -10.52 -12.11
CA ASP A 485 34.21 -9.31 -12.08
C ASP A 485 32.96 -9.45 -11.21
N LEU A 486 32.43 -10.67 -11.09
CA LEU A 486 31.25 -10.95 -10.28
C LEU A 486 31.31 -12.32 -9.63
N ALA A 487 30.53 -12.52 -8.58
CA ALA A 487 30.34 -13.78 -7.92
C ALA A 487 28.86 -14.04 -7.64
N VAL A 488 28.41 -15.30 -7.76
CA VAL A 488 27.08 -15.71 -7.34
C VAL A 488 27.24 -16.90 -6.39
N ILE A 489 26.72 -16.74 -5.17
CA ILE A 489 26.82 -17.71 -4.09
C ILE A 489 25.47 -18.41 -3.93
N SER A 490 25.45 -19.71 -4.17
CA SER A 490 24.29 -20.53 -3.82
C SER A 490 24.42 -21.04 -2.37
N GLN A 491 23.37 -20.88 -1.57
CA GLN A 491 23.30 -21.42 -0.20
C GLN A 491 22.69 -22.84 -0.16
N ALA A 492 22.16 -23.32 -1.28
CA ALA A 492 21.57 -24.64 -1.43
C ALA A 492 22.41 -25.50 -2.40
N ASP A 493 21.89 -25.83 -3.57
CA ASP A 493 22.55 -26.69 -4.54
C ASP A 493 23.73 -26.00 -5.26
N HIS A 494 24.66 -26.78 -5.79
CA HIS A 494 25.68 -26.26 -6.68
C HIS A 494 25.06 -25.83 -8.02
N ILE A 495 25.38 -24.62 -8.49
CA ILE A 495 25.02 -24.16 -9.82
C ILE A 495 25.96 -24.85 -10.82
N LEU A 496 25.40 -25.53 -11.82
CA LEU A 496 26.15 -26.20 -12.89
C LEU A 496 26.17 -25.29 -14.13
N VAL A 497 27.14 -25.55 -15.04
CA VAL A 497 27.20 -24.84 -16.34
C VAL A 497 25.89 -24.97 -17.14
N SER A 498 25.22 -26.13 -17.01
CA SER A 498 23.92 -26.39 -17.65
C SER A 498 22.77 -25.56 -17.11
N ASP A 499 22.95 -24.96 -15.93
CA ASP A 499 21.95 -24.13 -15.26
C ASP A 499 22.15 -22.66 -15.60
N ILE A 500 23.14 -22.30 -16.42
CA ILE A 500 23.50 -20.92 -16.75
C ILE A 500 23.08 -20.57 -18.19
N PHE A 501 22.38 -19.45 -18.34
CA PHE A 501 22.17 -18.79 -19.62
C PHE A 501 23.30 -17.79 -19.88
N PHE A 502 23.93 -17.89 -21.05
CA PHE A 502 25.10 -17.06 -21.39
C PHE A 502 24.83 -15.98 -22.46
N GLY A 503 23.70 -15.98 -23.15
CA GLY A 503 23.35 -15.02 -24.20
C GLY A 503 23.65 -15.47 -25.61
#